data_0cd6dd66e5da69ea82f799015a429ac8
#
_entry.id   0cd6dd66e5da69ea82f799015a429ac8
#
_cell.length_a   1.000
_cell.length_b   1.000
_cell.length_c   1.000
_cell.angle_alpha   90.00
_cell.angle_beta   90.00
_cell.angle_gamma   90.00
#
_symmetry.space_group_name_H-M   'P 1'
#
loop_
_entity.id
_entity.type
_entity.pdbx_description
1 polymer ?
#
loop_
_entity_poly.entity_id
_entity_poly.type
_entity_poly.pdbx_seq_one_letter_code
_entity_poly.pdbx_strand_id
1 'polypeptide(L)'
;YGIRQVDKESTVIAVSMSGNVARTVEAVKEAQERGAYVVGITNSLTGRLYEVCSHPVFLGLEEEPGWTPGTLTYTGTLYALYCLGAGLSRESERDGCLRKLAFTMEQVSRIVTQCQDMARQAGENFVYNGHQFPVYILGAGQNFATAKYGAAKFLEVCGVIAIGQESEEFAHQEFWVIDKNCPVFLVAPKGDSFQRTMEVGECLRHFGCDLFVISNSEELCGMGKYAFRMPEEVEELYAPLLYAVPMQLTAYYFSRKLGLDPDRRSHNDPFRKKVSRMLTRGTVNLD
;
A
#
# COMPACT_ATOMS: atom_id res chain seq x y z
N TYR A 1 -17.18 12.54 -5.89
CA TYR A 1 -17.99 12.44 -7.14
C TYR A 1 -18.73 11.11 -7.23
N GLY A 2 -18.12 9.96 -6.89
CA GLY A 2 -18.75 8.64 -6.95
C GLY A 2 -19.99 8.47 -6.07
N ILE A 3 -20.11 9.25 -5.01
CA ILE A 3 -21.26 9.22 -4.10
C ILE A 3 -22.61 9.49 -4.80
N ARG A 4 -22.59 10.17 -5.96
CA ARG A 4 -23.81 10.47 -6.73
C ARG A 4 -24.45 9.23 -7.34
N GLN A 5 -23.72 8.13 -7.46
CA GLN A 5 -24.19 6.84 -7.98
C GLN A 5 -24.72 5.92 -6.88
N VAL A 6 -24.60 6.36 -5.62
CA VAL A 6 -25.03 5.57 -4.44
C VAL A 6 -26.53 5.81 -4.21
N ASP A 7 -27.25 4.73 -3.90
CA ASP A 7 -28.69 4.69 -3.58
C ASP A 7 -28.98 3.71 -2.43
N LYS A 8 -30.26 3.47 -2.17
CA LYS A 8 -30.76 2.59 -1.10
C LYS A 8 -30.37 1.10 -1.27
N GLU A 9 -29.96 0.68 -2.47
CA GLU A 9 -29.53 -0.71 -2.76
C GLU A 9 -28.02 -0.85 -2.64
N SER A 10 -27.32 0.27 -2.42
CA SER A 10 -25.86 0.32 -2.33
C SER A 10 -25.37 -0.02 -0.93
N THR A 11 -24.29 -0.78 -0.83
CA THR A 11 -23.47 -0.92 0.37
C THR A 11 -22.16 -0.17 0.17
N VAL A 12 -21.85 0.75 1.09
CA VAL A 12 -20.64 1.56 1.06
C VAL A 12 -19.67 1.08 2.14
N ILE A 13 -18.44 0.77 1.77
CA ILE A 13 -17.37 0.47 2.72
C ILE A 13 -16.50 1.74 2.86
N ALA A 14 -16.51 2.34 4.04
CA ALA A 14 -15.73 3.52 4.37
C ALA A 14 -14.56 3.16 5.29
N VAL A 15 -13.36 3.64 4.95
CA VAL A 15 -12.13 3.33 5.71
C VAL A 15 -11.50 4.63 6.22
N SER A 16 -11.30 4.71 7.54
CA SER A 16 -10.55 5.80 8.16
C SER A 16 -9.99 5.36 9.51
N MET A 17 -8.67 5.17 9.61
CA MET A 17 -8.03 4.66 10.84
C MET A 17 -8.34 5.53 12.05
N SER A 18 -8.18 6.84 11.96
CA SER A 18 -8.55 7.78 13.03
C SER A 18 -10.06 7.99 13.17
N GLY A 19 -10.88 7.52 12.22
CA GLY A 19 -12.29 7.82 12.13
C GLY A 19 -12.64 9.30 11.90
N ASN A 20 -11.64 10.18 11.72
CA ASN A 20 -11.83 11.64 11.71
C ASN A 20 -11.44 12.34 10.40
N VAL A 21 -11.25 11.58 9.32
CA VAL A 21 -11.01 12.17 8.00
C VAL A 21 -12.31 12.81 7.50
N ALA A 22 -12.33 14.14 7.40
CA ALA A 22 -13.54 14.92 7.14
C ALA A 22 -14.28 14.46 5.88
N ARG A 23 -13.55 14.28 4.77
CA ARG A 23 -14.15 13.88 3.48
C ARG A 23 -14.75 12.47 3.52
N THR A 24 -14.15 11.55 4.30
CA THR A 24 -14.71 10.21 4.50
C THR A 24 -16.03 10.32 5.28
N VAL A 25 -16.06 11.09 6.37
CA VAL A 25 -17.27 11.27 7.19
C VAL A 25 -18.38 11.96 6.40
N GLU A 26 -18.06 12.98 5.61
CA GLU A 26 -19.02 13.65 4.72
C GLU A 26 -19.61 12.68 3.69
N ALA A 27 -18.76 11.86 3.04
CA ALA A 27 -19.22 10.88 2.06
C ALA A 27 -20.13 9.81 2.71
N VAL A 28 -19.83 9.39 3.93
CA VAL A 28 -20.68 8.46 4.69
C VAL A 28 -22.05 9.05 4.96
N LYS A 29 -22.12 10.29 5.43
CA LYS A 29 -23.39 10.97 5.70
C LYS A 29 -24.24 11.12 4.43
N GLU A 30 -23.62 11.56 3.35
CA GLU A 30 -24.28 11.69 2.03
C GLU A 30 -24.80 10.32 1.53
N ALA A 31 -24.02 9.23 1.73
CA ALA A 31 -24.45 7.89 1.36
C ALA A 31 -25.69 7.45 2.16
N GLN A 32 -25.71 7.72 3.45
CA GLN A 32 -26.85 7.38 4.32
C GLN A 32 -28.09 8.21 4.01
N GLU A 33 -27.94 9.50 3.69
CA GLU A 33 -29.05 10.36 3.23
C GLU A 33 -29.69 9.81 1.95
N ARG A 34 -28.91 9.11 1.11
CA ARG A 34 -29.40 8.39 -0.08
C ARG A 34 -29.95 7.00 0.20
N GLY A 35 -29.95 6.58 1.46
CA GLY A 35 -30.48 5.31 1.92
C GLY A 35 -29.50 4.14 1.87
N ALA A 36 -28.22 4.37 1.55
CA ALA A 36 -27.23 3.30 1.50
C ALA A 36 -26.89 2.73 2.88
N TYR A 37 -26.55 1.45 2.92
CA TYR A 37 -25.97 0.82 4.09
C TYR A 37 -24.47 1.06 4.14
N VAL A 38 -23.94 1.54 5.27
CA VAL A 38 -22.53 1.92 5.38
C VAL A 38 -21.80 1.07 6.42
N VAL A 39 -20.76 0.35 5.98
CA VAL A 39 -19.78 -0.33 6.84
C VAL A 39 -18.59 0.58 7.04
N GLY A 40 -18.27 0.96 8.28
CA GLY A 40 -17.15 1.85 8.61
C GLY A 40 -16.00 1.08 9.26
N ILE A 41 -14.85 0.99 8.59
CA ILE A 41 -13.64 0.35 9.13
C ILE A 41 -12.76 1.42 9.77
N THR A 42 -12.46 1.28 11.05
CA THR A 42 -11.67 2.25 11.81
C THR A 42 -10.89 1.58 12.96
N ASN A 43 -9.80 2.23 13.39
CA ASN A 43 -9.09 1.85 14.62
C ASN A 43 -9.38 2.81 15.79
N SER A 44 -10.51 3.53 15.74
CA SER A 44 -10.90 4.49 16.78
C SER A 44 -12.36 4.30 17.19
N LEU A 45 -12.59 3.95 18.46
CA LEU A 45 -13.93 3.84 19.05
C LEU A 45 -14.60 5.21 19.25
N THR A 46 -13.83 6.31 19.26
CA THR A 46 -14.31 7.68 19.46
C THR A 46 -14.22 8.53 18.19
N GLY A 47 -13.90 7.90 17.06
CA GLY A 47 -13.86 8.59 15.76
C GLY A 47 -15.25 8.81 15.20
N ARG A 48 -15.46 9.95 14.54
CA ARG A 48 -16.76 10.29 13.93
C ARG A 48 -17.28 9.23 12.95
N LEU A 49 -16.40 8.51 12.24
CA LEU A 49 -16.80 7.41 11.36
C LEU A 49 -17.49 6.29 12.15
N TYR A 50 -16.95 5.94 13.33
CA TYR A 50 -17.52 4.92 14.19
C TYR A 50 -18.94 5.27 14.64
N GLU A 51 -19.18 6.55 14.93
CA GLU A 51 -20.48 7.06 15.41
C GLU A 51 -21.54 7.15 14.30
N VAL A 52 -21.12 7.50 13.06
CA VAL A 52 -22.08 7.83 11.98
C VAL A 52 -22.39 6.67 11.05
N CYS A 53 -21.53 5.64 10.93
CA CYS A 53 -21.78 4.55 9.98
C CYS A 53 -22.88 3.57 10.49
N SER A 54 -23.49 2.84 9.56
CA SER A 54 -24.53 1.86 9.88
C SER A 54 -23.99 0.66 10.66
N HIS A 55 -22.76 0.24 10.31
CA HIS A 55 -22.07 -0.88 10.95
C HIS A 55 -20.59 -0.58 11.14
N PRO A 56 -20.16 -0.23 12.35
CA PRO A 56 -18.74 0.00 12.63
C PRO A 56 -17.97 -1.33 12.78
N VAL A 57 -16.82 -1.38 12.15
CA VAL A 57 -15.81 -2.44 12.30
C VAL A 57 -14.59 -1.82 12.97
N PHE A 58 -14.38 -2.16 14.23
CA PHE A 58 -13.22 -1.74 15.00
C PHE A 58 -12.07 -2.74 14.79
N LEU A 59 -10.91 -2.27 14.33
CA LEU A 59 -9.77 -3.15 14.04
C LEU A 59 -9.05 -3.63 15.30
N GLY A 60 -9.04 -2.85 16.37
CA GLY A 60 -8.39 -3.22 17.65
C GLY A 60 -6.87 -3.36 17.54
N LEU A 61 -6.24 -2.63 16.61
CA LEU A 61 -4.79 -2.65 16.44
C LEU A 61 -4.13 -1.78 17.52
N GLU A 62 -3.12 -2.34 18.20
CA GLU A 62 -2.29 -1.59 19.13
C GLU A 62 -1.28 -0.77 18.32
N GLU A 63 -1.39 0.55 18.41
CA GLU A 63 -0.46 1.49 17.77
C GLU A 63 0.43 2.12 18.84
N GLU A 64 1.72 2.27 18.52
CA GLU A 64 2.64 3.02 19.38
C GLU A 64 2.17 4.48 19.51
N PRO A 65 2.35 5.09 20.70
CA PRO A 65 1.99 6.49 20.91
C PRO A 65 2.76 7.42 19.97
N GLY A 66 2.02 8.26 19.28
CA GLY A 66 2.59 9.23 18.36
C GLY A 66 2.15 9.02 16.91
N TRP A 67 2.92 9.60 15.99
CA TRP A 67 2.69 9.38 14.58
C TRP A 67 3.64 8.28 14.09
N THR A 68 3.07 7.25 13.49
CA THR A 68 3.80 6.19 12.81
C THR A 68 3.36 6.11 11.35
N PRO A 69 4.24 5.69 10.41
CA PRO A 69 3.82 5.36 9.06
C PRO A 69 2.79 4.24 9.11
N GLY A 70 1.67 4.38 8.39
CA GLY A 70 0.59 3.41 8.41
C GLY A 70 0.98 2.06 7.79
N THR A 71 1.79 1.26 8.47
CA THR A 71 2.18 -0.09 8.05
C THR A 71 1.26 -1.15 8.65
N LEU A 72 1.15 -1.19 9.97
CA LEU A 72 0.24 -2.07 10.70
C LEU A 72 -1.22 -1.82 10.31
N THR A 73 -1.63 -0.55 10.27
CA THR A 73 -2.99 -0.15 9.91
C THR A 73 -3.35 -0.48 8.46
N TYR A 74 -2.39 -0.40 7.53
CA TYR A 74 -2.61 -0.85 6.15
C TYR A 74 -2.87 -2.36 6.09
N THR A 75 -1.99 -3.17 6.68
CA THR A 75 -2.13 -4.63 6.69
C THR A 75 -3.41 -5.07 7.40
N GLY A 76 -3.73 -4.46 8.57
CA GLY A 76 -4.96 -4.73 9.30
C GLY A 76 -6.22 -4.34 8.51
N THR A 77 -6.18 -3.23 7.78
CA THR A 77 -7.29 -2.83 6.88
C THR A 77 -7.48 -3.85 5.76
N LEU A 78 -6.40 -4.25 5.09
CA LEU A 78 -6.47 -5.27 4.04
C LEU A 78 -7.02 -6.58 4.59
N TYR A 79 -6.55 -7.02 5.75
CA TYR A 79 -7.05 -8.22 6.40
C TYR A 79 -8.56 -8.14 6.66
N ALA A 80 -9.04 -7.04 7.22
CA ALA A 80 -10.47 -6.83 7.45
C ALA A 80 -11.29 -6.84 6.16
N LEU A 81 -10.78 -6.22 5.09
CA LEU A 81 -11.43 -6.24 3.77
C LEU A 81 -11.48 -7.64 3.17
N TYR A 82 -10.41 -8.43 3.30
CA TYR A 82 -10.42 -9.84 2.88
C TYR A 82 -11.38 -10.69 3.70
N CYS A 83 -11.49 -10.46 5.01
CA CYS A 83 -12.50 -11.11 5.85
C CYS A 83 -13.92 -10.77 5.42
N LEU A 84 -14.19 -9.50 5.09
CA LEU A 84 -15.48 -9.09 4.54
C LEU A 84 -15.76 -9.75 3.20
N GLY A 85 -14.78 -9.78 2.30
CA GLY A 85 -14.89 -10.46 1.01
C GLY A 85 -15.17 -11.96 1.16
N ALA A 86 -14.46 -12.63 2.07
CA ALA A 86 -14.72 -14.05 2.38
C ALA A 86 -16.13 -14.25 2.95
N GLY A 87 -16.61 -13.31 3.80
CA GLY A 87 -17.97 -13.34 4.34
C GLY A 87 -19.06 -13.22 3.26
N LEU A 88 -18.77 -12.50 2.18
CA LEU A 88 -19.66 -12.30 1.02
C LEU A 88 -19.53 -13.41 -0.03
N SER A 89 -18.54 -14.29 0.07
CA SER A 89 -18.36 -15.41 -0.86
C SER A 89 -19.41 -16.49 -0.64
N ARG A 90 -19.52 -17.43 -1.58
CA ARG A 90 -20.40 -18.59 -1.43
C ARG A 90 -20.00 -19.37 -0.17
N GLU A 91 -20.99 -19.91 0.53
CA GLU A 91 -20.78 -20.68 1.77
C GLU A 91 -19.75 -21.81 1.58
N SER A 92 -19.79 -22.50 0.44
CA SER A 92 -18.86 -23.59 0.10
C SER A 92 -17.41 -23.12 -0.10
N GLU A 93 -17.16 -21.84 -0.33
CA GLU A 93 -15.84 -21.25 -0.60
C GLU A 93 -15.27 -20.51 0.62
N ARG A 94 -16.15 -20.02 1.50
CA ARG A 94 -15.82 -19.16 2.64
C ARG A 94 -14.69 -19.70 3.51
N ASP A 95 -14.82 -20.94 3.96
CA ASP A 95 -13.81 -21.57 4.82
C ASP A 95 -12.46 -21.73 4.11
N GLY A 96 -12.49 -21.98 2.80
CA GLY A 96 -11.31 -22.03 1.97
C GLY A 96 -10.59 -20.68 1.93
N CYS A 97 -11.33 -19.61 1.68
CA CYS A 97 -10.81 -18.24 1.67
C CYS A 97 -10.21 -17.86 3.03
N LEU A 98 -10.92 -18.13 4.12
CA LEU A 98 -10.45 -17.81 5.47
C LEU A 98 -9.18 -18.59 5.86
N ARG A 99 -9.07 -19.87 5.49
CA ARG A 99 -7.85 -20.66 5.72
C ARG A 99 -6.64 -20.09 4.95
N LYS A 100 -6.82 -19.74 3.67
CA LYS A 100 -5.76 -19.12 2.85
C LYS A 100 -5.33 -17.77 3.40
N LEU A 101 -6.28 -16.97 3.85
CA LEU A 101 -6.04 -15.68 4.48
C LEU A 101 -5.25 -15.85 5.78
N ALA A 102 -5.66 -16.77 6.66
CA ALA A 102 -4.96 -17.07 7.90
C ALA A 102 -3.52 -17.54 7.65
N PHE A 103 -3.34 -18.49 6.72
CA PHE A 103 -2.03 -18.95 6.30
C PHE A 103 -1.13 -17.79 5.82
N THR A 104 -1.69 -16.90 4.99
CA THR A 104 -0.94 -15.74 4.49
C THR A 104 -0.52 -14.82 5.63
N MET A 105 -1.41 -14.55 6.59
CA MET A 105 -1.08 -13.69 7.73
C MET A 105 0.00 -14.28 8.64
N GLU A 106 0.03 -15.60 8.82
CA GLU A 106 1.09 -16.29 9.56
C GLU A 106 2.48 -16.10 8.92
N GLN A 107 2.55 -15.87 7.60
CA GLN A 107 3.82 -15.62 6.90
C GLN A 107 4.37 -14.20 7.14
N VAL A 108 3.56 -13.22 7.58
CA VAL A 108 3.99 -11.81 7.68
C VAL A 108 5.27 -11.65 8.52
N SER A 109 5.32 -12.20 9.72
CA SER A 109 6.48 -12.10 10.61
C SER A 109 7.73 -12.75 10.00
N ARG A 110 7.55 -13.90 9.34
CA ARG A 110 8.64 -14.60 8.63
C ARG A 110 9.19 -13.75 7.50
N ILE A 111 8.31 -13.13 6.70
CA ILE A 111 8.71 -12.27 5.58
C ILE A 111 9.42 -11.00 6.06
N VAL A 112 8.97 -10.38 7.15
CA VAL A 112 9.67 -9.25 7.77
C VAL A 112 11.12 -9.64 8.08
N THR A 113 11.33 -10.77 8.76
CA THR A 113 12.67 -11.25 9.12
C THR A 113 13.49 -11.62 7.88
N GLN A 114 12.90 -12.37 6.95
CA GLN A 114 13.59 -12.82 5.73
C GLN A 114 14.03 -11.67 4.82
N CYS A 115 13.22 -10.61 4.71
CA CYS A 115 13.51 -9.49 3.83
C CYS A 115 14.42 -8.44 4.47
N GLN A 116 14.66 -8.50 5.78
CA GLN A 116 15.31 -7.42 6.52
C GLN A 116 16.71 -7.08 6.01
N ASP A 117 17.56 -8.07 5.78
CA ASP A 117 18.95 -7.85 5.35
C ASP A 117 19.01 -7.32 3.91
N MET A 118 18.19 -7.89 3.02
CA MET A 118 18.10 -7.40 1.64
C MET A 118 17.54 -5.98 1.59
N ALA A 119 16.52 -5.67 2.38
CA ALA A 119 15.94 -4.34 2.46
C ALA A 119 16.91 -3.30 3.04
N ARG A 120 17.75 -3.71 4.01
CA ARG A 120 18.83 -2.87 4.54
C ARG A 120 19.84 -2.57 3.46
N GLN A 121 20.38 -3.58 2.77
CA GLN A 121 21.31 -3.38 1.66
C GLN A 121 20.70 -2.49 0.57
N ALA A 122 19.46 -2.76 0.19
CA ALA A 122 18.73 -1.99 -0.79
C ALA A 122 18.58 -0.52 -0.37
N GLY A 123 18.13 -0.26 0.86
CA GLY A 123 17.92 1.09 1.39
C GLY A 123 19.21 1.88 1.59
N GLU A 124 20.25 1.24 2.15
CA GLU A 124 21.56 1.88 2.36
C GLU A 124 22.30 2.19 1.07
N ASN A 125 22.14 1.37 0.03
CA ASN A 125 22.73 1.56 -1.28
C ASN A 125 21.81 2.27 -2.28
N PHE A 126 20.60 2.64 -1.86
CA PHE A 126 19.63 3.31 -2.71
C PHE A 126 20.18 4.64 -3.22
N VAL A 127 20.22 4.81 -4.53
CA VAL A 127 20.61 6.06 -5.16
C VAL A 127 19.35 6.74 -5.68
N TYR A 128 19.07 7.91 -5.16
CA TYR A 128 17.96 8.74 -5.61
C TYR A 128 18.48 10.03 -6.20
N ASN A 129 18.26 10.19 -7.48
CA ASN A 129 18.53 11.43 -8.19
C ASN A 129 17.18 12.09 -8.54
N GLY A 130 16.60 12.79 -7.58
CA GLY A 130 15.27 13.38 -7.68
C GLY A 130 15.06 14.42 -8.78
N HIS A 131 16.15 14.82 -9.44
CA HIS A 131 16.09 15.72 -10.60
C HIS A 131 16.01 14.96 -11.92
N GLN A 132 16.27 13.65 -11.92
CA GLN A 132 16.28 12.82 -13.11
C GLN A 132 15.12 11.85 -13.19
N PHE A 133 14.95 11.01 -12.14
CA PHE A 133 13.89 9.98 -12.14
C PHE A 133 13.17 9.88 -10.79
N PRO A 134 11.85 9.68 -10.78
CA PRO A 134 11.14 9.22 -9.60
C PRO A 134 11.50 7.76 -9.29
N VAL A 135 11.11 7.28 -8.12
CA VAL A 135 11.08 5.85 -7.81
C VAL A 135 9.83 5.27 -8.44
N TYR A 136 9.96 4.39 -9.41
CA TYR A 136 8.81 3.68 -9.97
C TYR A 136 8.54 2.40 -9.19
N ILE A 137 7.26 2.14 -8.94
CA ILE A 137 6.81 0.89 -8.32
C ILE A 137 5.70 0.36 -9.19
N LEU A 138 5.92 -0.82 -9.77
CA LEU A 138 5.05 -1.43 -10.77
C LEU A 138 4.34 -2.65 -10.20
N GLY A 139 3.07 -2.80 -10.52
CA GLY A 139 2.29 -3.96 -10.16
C GLY A 139 1.02 -4.04 -10.98
N ALA A 140 0.58 -5.25 -11.32
CA ALA A 140 -0.62 -5.48 -12.10
C ALA A 140 -1.78 -5.99 -11.22
N GLY A 141 -3.01 -5.82 -11.70
CA GLY A 141 -4.22 -6.26 -10.99
C GLY A 141 -4.29 -5.67 -9.58
N GLN A 142 -4.56 -6.51 -8.57
CA GLN A 142 -4.59 -6.09 -7.17
C GLN A 142 -3.24 -5.55 -6.68
N ASN A 143 -2.13 -5.94 -7.29
CA ASN A 143 -0.80 -5.45 -6.93
C ASN A 143 -0.50 -4.04 -7.48
N PHE A 144 -1.33 -3.49 -8.33
CA PHE A 144 -1.30 -2.06 -8.64
C PHE A 144 -1.61 -1.22 -7.38
N ALA A 145 -2.58 -1.65 -6.57
CA ALA A 145 -2.83 -0.99 -5.27
C ALA A 145 -1.64 -1.13 -4.32
N THR A 146 -0.97 -2.30 -4.32
CA THR A 146 0.27 -2.53 -3.57
C THR A 146 1.40 -1.60 -4.03
N ALA A 147 1.54 -1.41 -5.34
CA ALA A 147 2.51 -0.47 -5.93
C ALA A 147 2.23 0.98 -5.51
N LYS A 148 0.98 1.42 -5.57
CA LYS A 148 0.57 2.75 -5.08
C LYS A 148 0.85 2.95 -3.60
N TYR A 149 0.57 1.94 -2.79
CA TYR A 149 0.91 1.98 -1.37
C TYR A 149 2.42 2.07 -1.14
N GLY A 150 3.22 1.28 -1.84
CA GLY A 150 4.68 1.34 -1.79
C GLY A 150 5.20 2.75 -2.11
N ALA A 151 4.71 3.35 -3.19
CA ALA A 151 5.05 4.72 -3.58
C ALA A 151 4.69 5.73 -2.47
N ALA A 152 3.52 5.58 -1.85
CA ALA A 152 3.12 6.43 -0.73
C ALA A 152 4.10 6.33 0.45
N LYS A 153 4.71 5.16 0.72
CA LYS A 153 5.72 5.01 1.78
C LYS A 153 6.99 5.80 1.46
N PHE A 154 7.53 5.72 0.24
CA PHE A 154 8.69 6.53 -0.16
C PHE A 154 8.40 8.03 -0.10
N LEU A 155 7.21 8.47 -0.54
CA LEU A 155 6.76 9.86 -0.41
C LEU A 155 6.69 10.31 1.06
N GLU A 156 6.11 9.46 1.92
CA GLU A 156 5.77 9.80 3.31
C GLU A 156 6.98 9.76 4.23
N VAL A 157 7.84 8.74 4.10
CA VAL A 157 8.94 8.47 5.04
C VAL A 157 10.26 9.04 4.55
N CYS A 158 10.48 9.05 3.23
CA CYS A 158 11.73 9.50 2.62
C CYS A 158 11.65 10.90 2.01
N GLY A 159 10.45 11.42 1.74
CA GLY A 159 10.26 12.71 1.08
C GLY A 159 10.74 12.74 -0.38
N VAL A 160 10.82 11.58 -1.03
CA VAL A 160 11.24 11.45 -2.42
C VAL A 160 10.05 11.26 -3.35
N ILE A 161 10.17 11.66 -4.62
CA ILE A 161 9.12 11.45 -5.61
C ILE A 161 9.08 9.95 -5.94
N ALA A 162 7.91 9.34 -5.74
CA ALA A 162 7.65 7.96 -6.08
C ALA A 162 6.31 7.83 -6.79
N ILE A 163 6.25 6.95 -7.79
CA ILE A 163 5.07 6.73 -8.63
C ILE A 163 4.74 5.23 -8.60
N GLY A 164 3.54 4.91 -8.09
CA GLY A 164 2.97 3.56 -8.22
C GLY A 164 2.15 3.50 -9.50
N GLN A 165 2.53 2.60 -10.42
CA GLN A 165 1.89 2.47 -11.72
C GLN A 165 1.49 1.03 -12.02
N GLU A 166 0.46 0.87 -12.84
CA GLU A 166 0.11 -0.41 -13.43
C GLU A 166 1.17 -0.80 -14.46
N SER A 167 1.57 -2.08 -14.49
CA SER A 167 2.72 -2.53 -15.27
C SER A 167 2.54 -2.33 -16.78
N GLU A 168 1.33 -2.53 -17.31
CA GLU A 168 1.04 -2.32 -18.74
C GLU A 168 0.96 -0.83 -19.07
N GLU A 169 0.32 -0.02 -18.23
CA GLU A 169 0.25 1.43 -18.42
C GLU A 169 1.65 2.06 -18.41
N PHE A 170 2.52 1.59 -17.51
CA PHE A 170 3.92 2.01 -17.48
C PHE A 170 4.64 1.75 -18.81
N ALA A 171 4.40 0.59 -19.43
CA ALA A 171 5.02 0.21 -20.69
C ALA A 171 4.61 1.14 -21.86
N HIS A 172 3.48 1.84 -21.73
CA HIS A 172 2.97 2.78 -22.74
C HIS A 172 3.17 4.27 -22.41
N GLN A 173 3.56 4.58 -21.15
CA GLN A 173 3.68 5.96 -20.67
C GLN A 173 5.09 6.25 -20.16
N GLU A 174 5.39 5.89 -18.91
CA GLU A 174 6.64 6.28 -18.24
C GLU A 174 7.88 5.59 -18.80
N PHE A 175 7.71 4.47 -19.47
CA PHE A 175 8.80 3.77 -20.18
C PHE A 175 9.61 4.68 -21.12
N TRP A 176 8.98 5.70 -21.71
CA TRP A 176 9.63 6.62 -22.62
C TRP A 176 10.60 7.62 -21.95
N VAL A 177 10.56 7.74 -20.64
CA VAL A 177 11.38 8.70 -19.87
C VAL A 177 12.38 8.04 -18.94
N ILE A 178 12.38 6.69 -18.85
CA ILE A 178 13.36 5.97 -18.03
C ILE A 178 14.71 5.85 -18.73
N ASP A 179 15.75 5.67 -17.93
CA ASP A 179 17.10 5.44 -18.41
C ASP A 179 17.88 4.62 -17.37
N LYS A 180 19.15 4.37 -17.65
CA LYS A 180 20.08 3.65 -16.78
C LYS A 180 20.04 4.18 -15.34
N ASN A 181 20.07 3.24 -14.40
CA ASN A 181 20.00 3.48 -12.95
C ASN A 181 18.67 4.07 -12.44
N CYS A 182 17.61 4.10 -13.26
CA CYS A 182 16.27 4.42 -12.78
C CYS A 182 15.85 3.37 -11.74
N PRO A 183 15.45 3.75 -10.52
CA PRO A 183 15.02 2.80 -9.50
C PRO A 183 13.60 2.32 -9.78
N VAL A 184 13.44 1.03 -10.02
CA VAL A 184 12.15 0.41 -10.32
C VAL A 184 11.90 -0.79 -9.43
N PHE A 185 10.83 -0.75 -8.64
CA PHE A 185 10.30 -1.91 -7.93
C PHE A 185 9.30 -2.65 -8.82
N LEU A 186 9.42 -3.96 -8.89
CA LEU A 186 8.55 -4.83 -9.64
C LEU A 186 7.84 -5.80 -8.68
N VAL A 187 6.54 -5.57 -8.46
CA VAL A 187 5.67 -6.38 -7.59
C VAL A 187 4.99 -7.42 -8.44
N ALA A 188 5.53 -8.63 -8.45
CA ALA A 188 5.24 -9.64 -9.46
C ALA A 188 5.02 -11.05 -8.87
N PRO A 189 3.87 -11.34 -8.24
CA PRO A 189 3.51 -12.71 -7.91
C PRO A 189 3.27 -13.52 -9.19
N LYS A 190 3.52 -14.84 -9.13
CA LYS A 190 3.04 -15.78 -10.15
C LYS A 190 1.51 -15.74 -10.17
N GLY A 191 0.93 -15.52 -11.34
CA GLY A 191 -0.50 -15.38 -11.59
C GLY A 191 -0.78 -14.96 -13.02
N ASP A 192 -1.96 -14.42 -13.27
CA ASP A 192 -2.42 -14.08 -14.62
C ASP A 192 -1.56 -13.04 -15.34
N SER A 193 -1.03 -12.07 -14.58
CA SER A 193 -0.18 -11.00 -15.12
C SER A 193 1.31 -11.34 -15.18
N PHE A 194 1.71 -12.54 -14.71
CA PHE A 194 3.11 -12.86 -14.49
C PHE A 194 3.96 -12.80 -15.77
N GLN A 195 3.49 -13.42 -16.86
CA GLN A 195 4.23 -13.45 -18.12
C GLN A 195 4.51 -12.05 -18.65
N ARG A 196 3.51 -11.18 -18.61
CA ARG A 196 3.67 -9.79 -19.04
C ARG A 196 4.61 -9.01 -18.13
N THR A 197 4.56 -9.25 -16.84
CA THR A 197 5.46 -8.62 -15.87
C THR A 197 6.91 -9.08 -16.07
N MET A 198 7.13 -10.33 -16.46
CA MET A 198 8.45 -10.85 -16.86
C MET A 198 9.03 -10.06 -18.06
N GLU A 199 8.24 -9.86 -19.11
CA GLU A 199 8.63 -9.09 -20.30
C GLU A 199 9.03 -7.65 -19.93
N VAL A 200 8.24 -6.99 -19.08
CA VAL A 200 8.57 -5.65 -18.56
C VAL A 200 9.89 -5.68 -17.77
N GLY A 201 10.08 -6.68 -16.90
CA GLY A 201 11.32 -6.86 -16.13
C GLY A 201 12.56 -7.03 -17.02
N GLU A 202 12.45 -7.84 -18.09
CA GLU A 202 13.52 -8.00 -19.08
C GLU A 202 13.87 -6.69 -19.79
N CYS A 203 12.86 -5.95 -20.23
CA CYS A 203 13.06 -4.64 -20.84
C CYS A 203 13.80 -3.69 -19.88
N LEU A 204 13.35 -3.56 -18.64
CA LEU A 204 13.95 -2.71 -17.62
C LEU A 204 15.40 -3.10 -17.33
N ARG A 205 15.70 -4.41 -17.28
CA ARG A 205 17.06 -4.92 -17.13
C ARG A 205 17.94 -4.53 -18.30
N HIS A 206 17.44 -4.61 -19.55
CA HIS A 206 18.18 -4.18 -20.73
C HIS A 206 18.46 -2.68 -20.75
N PHE A 207 17.57 -1.86 -20.23
CA PHE A 207 17.83 -0.43 -20.02
C PHE A 207 18.86 -0.14 -18.93
N GLY A 208 19.20 -1.12 -18.09
CA GLY A 208 20.12 -0.95 -16.99
C GLY A 208 19.50 -0.24 -15.79
N CYS A 209 18.20 -0.34 -15.61
CA CYS A 209 17.50 0.14 -14.42
C CYS A 209 17.98 -0.58 -13.15
N ASP A 210 17.91 0.10 -12.01
CA ASP A 210 18.11 -0.51 -10.71
C ASP A 210 16.84 -1.25 -10.30
N LEU A 211 16.76 -2.56 -10.61
CA LEU A 211 15.59 -3.38 -10.35
C LEU A 211 15.55 -3.91 -8.91
N PHE A 212 14.41 -3.70 -8.25
CA PHE A 212 14.02 -4.26 -6.95
C PHE A 212 12.87 -5.21 -7.19
N VAL A 213 13.14 -6.51 -7.23
CA VAL A 213 12.13 -7.53 -7.57
C VAL A 213 11.50 -8.10 -6.31
N ILE A 214 10.17 -8.11 -6.24
CA ILE A 214 9.37 -8.72 -5.19
C ILE A 214 8.53 -9.81 -5.84
N SER A 215 8.96 -11.08 -5.71
CA SER A 215 8.32 -12.18 -6.45
C SER A 215 8.52 -13.54 -5.77
N ASN A 216 7.62 -14.47 -6.06
CA ASN A 216 7.78 -15.89 -5.77
C ASN A 216 8.36 -16.70 -6.96
N SER A 217 8.85 -16.01 -7.99
CA SER A 217 9.58 -16.62 -9.12
C SER A 217 11.08 -16.46 -8.93
N GLU A 218 11.82 -17.58 -8.95
CA GLU A 218 13.29 -17.54 -8.92
C GLU A 218 13.87 -16.88 -10.15
N GLU A 219 13.29 -17.12 -11.32
CA GLU A 219 13.72 -16.56 -12.60
C GLU A 219 13.64 -15.02 -12.56
N LEU A 220 12.50 -14.47 -12.15
CA LEU A 220 12.34 -13.02 -12.06
C LEU A 220 13.23 -12.42 -10.96
N CYS A 221 13.35 -13.08 -9.81
CA CYS A 221 14.28 -12.66 -8.77
C CYS A 221 15.73 -12.61 -9.26
N GLY A 222 16.13 -13.52 -10.15
CA GLY A 222 17.47 -13.54 -10.78
C GLY A 222 17.76 -12.33 -11.68
N MET A 223 16.75 -11.58 -12.09
CA MET A 223 16.90 -10.35 -12.88
C MET A 223 17.15 -9.11 -12.01
N GLY A 224 16.79 -9.17 -10.73
CA GLY A 224 16.84 -8.04 -9.83
C GLY A 224 18.24 -7.75 -9.30
N LYS A 225 18.60 -6.46 -9.23
CA LYS A 225 19.74 -6.01 -8.43
C LYS A 225 19.52 -6.31 -6.94
N TYR A 226 18.27 -6.17 -6.49
CA TYR A 226 17.79 -6.57 -5.18
C TYR A 226 16.56 -7.45 -5.35
N ALA A 227 16.56 -8.64 -4.75
CA ALA A 227 15.49 -9.60 -4.90
C ALA A 227 14.88 -9.99 -3.54
N PHE A 228 13.59 -9.84 -3.42
CA PHE A 228 12.79 -10.20 -2.26
C PHE A 228 11.95 -11.43 -2.63
N ARG A 229 12.39 -12.61 -2.17
CA ARG A 229 11.70 -13.86 -2.46
C ARG A 229 10.48 -14.01 -1.56
N MET A 230 9.33 -14.25 -2.18
CA MET A 230 8.06 -14.48 -1.50
C MET A 230 7.73 -15.98 -1.47
N PRO A 231 6.88 -16.43 -0.53
CA PRO A 231 6.43 -17.82 -0.48
C PRO A 231 5.66 -18.21 -1.75
N GLU A 232 5.94 -19.42 -2.27
CA GLU A 232 5.25 -19.92 -3.48
C GLU A 232 3.79 -20.30 -3.21
N GLU A 233 3.47 -20.65 -1.96
CA GLU A 233 2.15 -21.11 -1.56
C GLU A 233 1.12 -19.99 -1.42
N VAL A 234 1.56 -18.74 -1.44
CA VAL A 234 0.67 -17.58 -1.34
C VAL A 234 0.11 -17.23 -2.71
N GLU A 235 -1.19 -17.38 -2.84
CA GLU A 235 -1.90 -17.06 -4.08
C GLU A 235 -1.83 -15.55 -4.38
N GLU A 236 -1.84 -15.20 -5.67
CA GLU A 236 -1.78 -13.81 -6.14
C GLU A 236 -2.83 -12.91 -5.47
N LEU A 237 -4.04 -13.42 -5.23
CA LEU A 237 -5.11 -12.68 -4.56
C LEU A 237 -4.70 -12.14 -3.19
N TYR A 238 -3.93 -12.90 -2.41
CA TYR A 238 -3.50 -12.52 -1.05
C TYR A 238 -2.09 -11.88 -1.01
N ALA A 239 -1.41 -11.82 -2.15
CA ALA A 239 -0.07 -11.25 -2.26
C ALA A 239 0.06 -9.83 -1.66
N PRO A 240 -0.91 -8.91 -1.79
CA PRO A 240 -0.82 -7.56 -1.22
C PRO A 240 -0.48 -7.51 0.27
N LEU A 241 -0.88 -8.53 1.06
CA LEU A 241 -0.59 -8.61 2.50
C LEU A 241 0.91 -8.77 2.80
N LEU A 242 1.65 -9.46 1.93
CA LEU A 242 3.08 -9.76 2.10
C LEU A 242 3.98 -8.89 1.22
N TYR A 243 3.56 -8.63 -0.01
CA TYR A 243 4.39 -7.97 -1.02
C TYR A 243 4.60 -6.47 -0.74
N ALA A 244 3.83 -5.89 0.18
CA ALA A 244 4.06 -4.54 0.69
C ALA A 244 5.28 -4.45 1.63
N VAL A 245 5.64 -5.55 2.33
CA VAL A 245 6.68 -5.57 3.37
C VAL A 245 8.07 -5.16 2.86
N PRO A 246 8.59 -5.66 1.72
CA PRO A 246 9.89 -5.23 1.22
C PRO A 246 10.00 -3.72 0.97
N MET A 247 8.92 -3.11 0.47
CA MET A 247 8.89 -1.66 0.22
C MET A 247 8.86 -0.86 1.52
N GLN A 248 8.10 -1.33 2.53
CA GLN A 248 8.09 -0.73 3.87
C GLN A 248 9.49 -0.71 4.48
N LEU A 249 10.16 -1.87 4.47
CA LEU A 249 11.51 -2.03 5.03
C LEU A 249 12.55 -1.23 4.23
N THR A 250 12.50 -1.25 2.90
CA THR A 250 13.44 -0.48 2.07
C THR A 250 13.27 1.02 2.30
N ALA A 251 12.04 1.52 2.35
CA ALA A 251 11.76 2.93 2.65
C ALA A 251 12.26 3.30 4.06
N TYR A 252 12.09 2.42 5.05
CA TYR A 252 12.63 2.61 6.40
C TYR A 252 14.15 2.78 6.37
N TYR A 253 14.90 1.84 5.78
CA TYR A 253 16.37 1.92 5.75
C TYR A 253 16.87 3.09 4.91
N PHE A 254 16.19 3.41 3.81
CA PHE A 254 16.54 4.56 3.00
C PHE A 254 16.29 5.88 3.74
N SER A 255 15.20 6.02 4.48
CA SER A 255 14.96 7.21 5.31
C SER A 255 16.04 7.39 6.38
N ARG A 256 16.51 6.28 6.99
CA ARG A 256 17.62 6.31 7.97
C ARG A 256 18.92 6.77 7.30
N LYS A 257 19.22 6.28 6.08
CA LYS A 257 20.36 6.76 5.28
C LYS A 257 20.31 8.27 5.01
N LEU A 258 19.11 8.80 4.77
CA LEU A 258 18.90 10.24 4.57
C LEU A 258 18.97 11.05 5.88
N GLY A 259 19.20 10.42 7.03
CA GLY A 259 19.19 11.07 8.34
C GLY A 259 17.80 11.47 8.84
N LEU A 260 16.74 10.89 8.23
CA LEU A 260 15.36 11.13 8.61
C LEU A 260 14.92 10.16 9.71
N ASP A 261 13.97 10.59 10.51
CA ASP A 261 13.28 9.74 11.48
C ASP A 261 12.01 9.17 10.82
N PRO A 262 11.95 7.86 10.55
CA PRO A 262 10.80 7.24 9.89
C PRO A 262 9.51 7.33 10.71
N ASP A 263 9.59 7.45 12.04
CA ASP A 263 8.43 7.60 12.92
C ASP A 263 7.98 9.07 13.06
N ARG A 264 8.66 9.95 12.38
CA ARG A 264 8.25 11.34 12.23
C ARG A 264 8.14 11.64 10.76
N ARG A 265 7.03 12.27 10.35
CA ARG A 265 6.90 12.76 8.98
C ARG A 265 8.20 13.46 8.57
N SER A 266 8.70 13.18 7.37
CA SER A 266 9.94 13.75 6.80
C SER A 266 10.02 15.29 6.90
N HIS A 267 8.92 15.93 7.23
CA HIS A 267 8.80 17.36 7.42
C HIS A 267 8.26 17.67 8.82
N ASN A 268 9.16 17.90 9.78
CA ASN A 268 8.80 18.41 11.11
C ASN A 268 8.36 19.90 11.10
N ASP A 269 8.04 20.43 9.92
CA ASP A 269 7.58 21.80 9.76
C ASP A 269 6.18 21.98 10.40
N PRO A 270 6.03 22.82 11.43
CA PRO A 270 4.74 23.07 12.08
C PRO A 270 3.70 23.64 11.13
N PHE A 271 4.12 24.45 10.14
CA PHE A 271 3.23 25.01 9.13
C PHE A 271 2.68 23.91 8.22
N ARG A 272 3.53 23.00 7.74
CA ARG A 272 3.06 21.84 6.94
C ARG A 272 2.11 20.95 7.73
N LYS A 273 2.35 20.74 9.04
CA LYS A 273 1.41 20.00 9.91
C LYS A 273 0.06 20.69 9.98
N LYS A 274 0.04 22.01 10.14
CA LYS A 274 -1.19 22.81 10.16
C LYS A 274 -1.94 22.69 8.85
N VAL A 275 -1.27 22.90 7.72
CA VAL A 275 -1.87 22.83 6.39
C VAL A 275 -2.36 21.40 6.06
N SER A 276 -1.61 20.37 6.40
CA SER A 276 -2.03 18.97 6.15
C SER A 276 -3.31 18.60 6.93
N ARG A 277 -3.50 19.16 8.12
CA ARG A 277 -4.76 18.98 8.87
C ARG A 277 -5.96 19.60 8.16
N MET A 278 -5.79 20.72 7.46
CA MET A 278 -6.86 21.33 6.65
C MET A 278 -7.29 20.38 5.52
N LEU A 279 -6.32 19.73 4.87
CA LEU A 279 -6.62 18.76 3.80
C LEU A 279 -7.35 17.51 4.31
N THR A 280 -7.00 17.04 5.51
CA THR A 280 -7.49 15.74 6.02
C THR A 280 -8.66 15.85 6.98
N ARG A 281 -8.79 16.96 7.74
CA ARG A 281 -9.78 17.10 8.82
C ARG A 281 -10.77 18.24 8.64
N GLY A 282 -10.71 18.97 7.51
CA GLY A 282 -11.55 20.13 7.23
C GLY A 282 -10.93 21.45 7.70
N THR A 283 -11.66 22.53 7.51
CA THR A 283 -11.20 23.90 7.80
C THR A 283 -10.68 24.03 9.23
N VAL A 284 -9.39 24.35 9.31
CA VAL A 284 -8.76 24.88 10.52
C VAL A 284 -8.56 26.38 10.24
N ASN A 285 -9.06 27.26 11.11
CA ASN A 285 -8.75 28.67 11.00
C ASN A 285 -7.23 28.83 11.01
N LEU A 286 -6.72 29.60 10.06
CA LEU A 286 -5.28 29.84 9.90
C LEU A 286 -4.78 30.99 10.82
N ASP A 287 -5.71 31.60 11.59
CA ASP A 287 -5.40 32.65 12.54
C ASP A 287 -4.60 32.18 13.73
#